data_768dec0cbdc22736270421e9b438bc50
#
_entry.id   768dec0cbdc22736270421e9b438bc50
#
_cell.length_a   1.000
_cell.length_b   1.000
_cell.length_c   1.000
_cell.angle_alpha   90.00
_cell.angle_beta   90.00
_cell.angle_gamma   90.00
#
_symmetry.space_group_name_H-M   'P 1'
#
loop_
_entity.id
_entity.type
_entity.pdbx_description
1 polymer ?
#
loop_
_entity_poly.entity_id
_entity_poly.type
_entity_poly.pdbx_seq_one_letter_code
_entity_poly.pdbx_strand_id
1 'polypeptide(L)'
;MRQNTPLRLLQSDTLRILFDWLIEHTAFSGYGYQDSLELCGWILDEMALLYPNRDSLQQQIRRFRRRLPDLLSFLPRLWRDMKATASLFHTREDAFALLYLQRARGYRGEEYRFLEKKLYHIFGERLPEARETLKGMFPHIYRASSPDENVNGRLRVFMNARRGVPSWQFPLYQMFLNMKKAKRSRRAERIGTSALERLTGQSHPNFLDALLGTPNYILSSR
;
A
#
# COMPACT_ATOMS: atom_id res chain seq x y z
N MET A 1 -29.87 -25.13 -22.04
CA MET A 1 -28.51 -24.52 -21.82
C MET A 1 -28.37 -23.83 -20.45
N ARG A 2 -28.63 -24.52 -19.32
CA ARG A 2 -28.53 -23.92 -17.96
C ARG A 2 -27.69 -24.75 -16.97
N GLN A 3 -26.78 -25.62 -17.44
CA GLN A 3 -26.04 -26.55 -16.54
C GLN A 3 -24.67 -26.05 -16.03
N ASN A 4 -24.26 -24.80 -16.36
CA ASN A 4 -22.93 -24.30 -15.96
C ASN A 4 -22.91 -23.36 -14.74
N THR A 5 -24.04 -23.22 -14.02
CA THR A 5 -24.14 -22.29 -12.90
C THR A 5 -23.23 -22.66 -11.70
N PRO A 6 -23.17 -23.95 -11.26
CA PRO A 6 -22.33 -24.33 -10.14
C PRO A 6 -20.82 -24.13 -10.43
N LEU A 7 -20.39 -24.49 -11.63
CA LEU A 7 -18.98 -24.36 -12.03
C LEU A 7 -18.56 -22.88 -12.10
N ARG A 8 -19.43 -22.01 -12.63
CA ARG A 8 -19.16 -20.55 -12.66
C ARG A 8 -19.12 -19.92 -11.29
N LEU A 9 -19.96 -20.36 -10.35
CA LEU A 9 -19.92 -19.91 -8.95
C LEU A 9 -18.61 -20.33 -8.29
N LEU A 10 -18.22 -21.61 -8.47
CA LEU A 10 -16.96 -22.10 -7.94
C LEU A 10 -15.75 -21.33 -8.51
N GLN A 11 -15.70 -21.08 -9.81
CA GLN A 11 -14.66 -20.29 -10.45
C GLN A 11 -14.61 -18.85 -9.90
N SER A 12 -15.78 -18.24 -9.67
CA SER A 12 -15.86 -16.89 -9.11
C SER A 12 -15.36 -16.83 -7.66
N ASP A 13 -15.74 -17.82 -6.84
CA ASP A 13 -15.29 -17.91 -5.46
C ASP A 13 -13.79 -18.18 -5.37
N THR A 14 -13.27 -19.08 -6.21
CA THR A 14 -11.83 -19.35 -6.31
C THR A 14 -11.06 -18.08 -6.73
N LEU A 15 -11.57 -17.34 -7.73
CA LEU A 15 -10.93 -16.09 -8.15
C LEU A 15 -10.90 -15.06 -7.02
N ARG A 16 -11.97 -14.96 -6.21
CA ARG A 16 -12.03 -14.07 -5.06
C ARG A 16 -10.99 -14.46 -4.00
N ILE A 17 -10.87 -15.74 -3.68
CA ILE A 17 -9.89 -16.25 -2.71
C ILE A 17 -8.46 -15.94 -3.20
N LEU A 18 -8.16 -16.22 -4.47
CA LEU A 18 -6.84 -15.91 -5.05
C LEU A 18 -6.55 -14.41 -5.04
N PHE A 19 -7.57 -13.57 -5.28
CA PHE A 19 -7.42 -12.12 -5.23
C PHE A 19 -7.15 -11.62 -3.81
N ASP A 20 -7.87 -12.16 -2.81
CA ASP A 20 -7.63 -11.84 -1.40
C ASP A 20 -6.22 -12.26 -0.97
N TRP A 21 -5.76 -13.43 -1.39
CA TRP A 21 -4.38 -13.88 -1.18
C TRP A 21 -3.36 -12.96 -1.85
N LEU A 22 -3.62 -12.54 -3.09
CA LEU A 22 -2.73 -11.60 -3.79
C LEU A 22 -2.59 -10.28 -3.03
N ILE A 23 -3.71 -9.72 -2.53
CA ILE A 23 -3.69 -8.52 -1.70
C ILE A 23 -2.89 -8.73 -0.40
N GLU A 24 -3.09 -9.86 0.27
CA GLU A 24 -2.37 -10.19 1.50
C GLU A 24 -0.87 -10.28 1.24
N HIS A 25 -0.44 -10.93 0.16
CA HIS A 25 0.97 -11.17 -0.15
C HIS A 25 1.67 -10.03 -0.89
N THR A 26 0.94 -9.06 -1.43
CA THR A 26 1.50 -7.78 -1.86
C THR A 26 1.76 -6.81 -0.70
N ALA A 27 1.20 -7.11 0.49
CA ALA A 27 1.64 -6.52 1.75
C ALA A 27 2.80 -7.35 2.33
N PHE A 28 3.34 -6.93 3.49
CA PHE A 28 4.31 -7.76 4.20
C PHE A 28 3.60 -8.95 4.87
N SER A 29 3.88 -10.14 4.39
CA SER A 29 3.30 -11.41 4.84
C SER A 29 4.29 -12.32 5.60
N GLY A 30 5.45 -11.77 5.99
CA GLY A 30 6.51 -12.51 6.69
C GLY A 30 7.51 -13.19 5.77
N TYR A 31 7.30 -13.13 4.46
CA TYR A 31 8.21 -13.66 3.45
C TYR A 31 9.23 -12.62 2.99
N GLY A 32 10.38 -13.08 2.51
CA GLY A 32 11.37 -12.26 1.82
C GLY A 32 10.87 -11.76 0.47
N TYR A 33 11.65 -10.89 -0.16
CA TYR A 33 11.29 -10.32 -1.47
C TYR A 33 11.11 -11.39 -2.55
N GLN A 34 12.08 -12.32 -2.65
CA GLN A 34 12.06 -13.35 -3.67
C GLN A 34 10.87 -14.30 -3.50
N ASP A 35 10.66 -14.79 -2.27
CA ASP A 35 9.56 -15.70 -1.96
C ASP A 35 8.20 -15.04 -2.21
N SER A 36 8.05 -13.74 -1.85
CA SER A 36 6.84 -12.98 -2.11
C SER A 36 6.59 -12.78 -3.61
N LEU A 37 7.66 -12.56 -4.39
CA LEU A 37 7.56 -12.40 -5.84
C LEU A 37 7.11 -13.71 -6.51
N GLU A 38 7.68 -14.83 -6.09
CA GLU A 38 7.34 -16.18 -6.61
C GLU A 38 5.91 -16.55 -6.24
N LEU A 39 5.51 -16.35 -4.98
CA LEU A 39 4.15 -16.65 -4.50
C LEU A 39 3.10 -15.80 -5.21
N CYS A 40 3.30 -14.48 -5.30
CA CYS A 40 2.40 -13.61 -6.04
C CYS A 40 2.36 -13.96 -7.54
N GLY A 41 3.51 -14.36 -8.12
CA GLY A 41 3.60 -14.85 -9.48
C GLY A 41 2.74 -16.08 -9.70
N TRP A 42 2.87 -17.09 -8.82
CA TRP A 42 2.05 -18.29 -8.84
C TRP A 42 0.55 -17.98 -8.70
N ILE A 43 0.15 -17.14 -7.75
CA ILE A 43 -1.26 -16.73 -7.60
C ILE A 43 -1.82 -16.12 -8.91
N LEU A 44 -1.03 -15.29 -9.58
CA LEU A 44 -1.43 -14.68 -10.85
C LEU A 44 -1.55 -15.71 -11.98
N ASP A 45 -0.73 -16.77 -11.97
CA ASP A 45 -0.83 -17.88 -12.93
C ASP A 45 -2.12 -18.67 -12.70
N GLU A 46 -2.45 -19.01 -11.44
CA GLU A 46 -3.70 -19.68 -11.10
C GLU A 46 -4.94 -18.83 -11.51
N MET A 47 -4.89 -17.52 -11.26
CA MET A 47 -5.95 -16.62 -11.71
C MET A 47 -6.10 -16.60 -13.24
N ALA A 48 -5.00 -16.69 -14.00
CA ALA A 48 -5.01 -16.73 -15.43
C ALA A 48 -5.61 -18.05 -15.97
N LEU A 49 -5.33 -19.16 -15.30
CA LEU A 49 -5.87 -20.49 -15.67
C LEU A 49 -7.38 -20.61 -15.46
N LEU A 50 -7.97 -19.89 -14.51
CA LEU A 50 -9.41 -19.92 -14.26
C LEU A 50 -10.24 -19.36 -15.43
N TYR A 51 -9.70 -18.41 -16.17
CA TYR A 51 -10.40 -17.73 -17.28
C TYR A 51 -9.46 -17.52 -18.48
N PRO A 52 -9.03 -18.59 -19.15
CA PRO A 52 -8.02 -18.51 -20.22
C PRO A 52 -8.49 -17.68 -21.42
N ASN A 53 -9.79 -17.69 -21.70
CA ASN A 53 -10.41 -17.02 -22.87
C ASN A 53 -10.94 -15.61 -22.55
N ARG A 54 -10.59 -15.04 -21.39
CA ARG A 54 -11.01 -13.67 -21.01
C ARG A 54 -9.87 -12.69 -21.22
N ASP A 55 -9.74 -12.17 -22.42
CA ASP A 55 -8.65 -11.25 -22.82
C ASP A 55 -8.47 -10.06 -21.89
N SER A 56 -9.57 -9.45 -21.42
CA SER A 56 -9.51 -8.31 -20.50
C SER A 56 -8.84 -8.68 -19.15
N LEU A 57 -9.18 -9.85 -18.59
CA LEU A 57 -8.57 -10.35 -17.36
C LEU A 57 -7.10 -10.73 -17.58
N GLN A 58 -6.81 -11.44 -18.68
CA GLN A 58 -5.46 -11.81 -19.07
C GLN A 58 -4.56 -10.57 -19.22
N GLN A 59 -5.08 -9.50 -19.82
CA GLN A 59 -4.34 -8.24 -19.95
C GLN A 59 -4.09 -7.56 -18.59
N GLN A 60 -5.08 -7.58 -17.69
CA GLN A 60 -4.92 -7.02 -16.33
C GLN A 60 -3.88 -7.81 -15.54
N ILE A 61 -3.91 -9.14 -15.57
CA ILE A 61 -2.93 -10.02 -14.92
C ILE A 61 -1.52 -9.72 -15.45
N ARG A 62 -1.34 -9.63 -16.78
CA ARG A 62 -0.04 -9.27 -17.38
C ARG A 62 0.46 -7.87 -16.96
N ARG A 63 -0.45 -6.89 -16.84
CA ARG A 63 -0.10 -5.54 -16.35
C ARG A 63 0.30 -5.56 -14.88
N PHE A 64 -0.43 -6.31 -14.06
CA PHE A 64 -0.12 -6.44 -12.64
C PHE A 64 1.22 -7.14 -12.42
N ARG A 65 1.46 -8.24 -13.13
CA ARG A 65 2.73 -8.99 -13.07
C ARG A 65 3.94 -8.10 -13.38
N ARG A 66 3.85 -7.24 -14.38
CA ARG A 66 4.92 -6.30 -14.73
C ARG A 66 5.22 -5.29 -13.61
N ARG A 67 4.22 -4.91 -12.81
CA ARG A 67 4.35 -3.97 -11.70
C ARG A 67 4.68 -4.64 -10.38
N LEU A 68 4.60 -5.94 -10.31
CA LEU A 68 4.82 -6.69 -9.07
C LEU A 68 6.19 -6.42 -8.43
N PRO A 69 7.32 -6.37 -9.18
CA PRO A 69 8.61 -6.02 -8.60
C PRO A 69 8.62 -4.63 -7.94
N ASP A 70 7.98 -3.64 -8.57
CA ASP A 70 7.89 -2.28 -8.02
C ASP A 70 7.03 -2.24 -6.76
N LEU A 71 5.89 -2.96 -6.76
CA LEU A 71 4.99 -3.07 -5.60
C LEU A 71 5.68 -3.69 -4.40
N LEU A 72 6.57 -4.67 -4.62
CA LEU A 72 7.30 -5.38 -3.57
C LEU A 72 8.67 -4.76 -3.25
N SER A 73 9.06 -3.67 -3.92
CA SER A 73 10.38 -3.04 -3.78
C SER A 73 10.72 -2.57 -2.36
N PHE A 74 9.72 -2.38 -1.51
CA PHE A 74 9.91 -2.02 -0.10
C PHE A 74 10.40 -3.18 0.78
N LEU A 75 10.16 -4.45 0.37
CA LEU A 75 10.44 -5.64 1.17
C LEU A 75 11.92 -5.83 1.49
N PRO A 76 12.88 -5.67 0.55
CA PRO A 76 14.29 -5.87 0.85
C PRO A 76 14.79 -4.94 1.95
N ARG A 77 14.33 -3.68 1.96
CA ARG A 77 14.68 -2.72 2.99
C ARG A 77 14.04 -3.08 4.32
N LEU A 78 12.73 -3.33 4.31
CA LEU A 78 11.99 -3.72 5.51
C LEU A 78 12.60 -4.96 6.16
N TRP A 79 12.90 -5.99 5.37
CA TRP A 79 13.49 -7.24 5.86
C TRP A 79 14.87 -7.03 6.47
N ARG A 80 15.70 -6.21 5.83
CA ARG A 80 17.02 -5.83 6.36
C ARG A 80 16.91 -5.11 7.70
N ASP A 81 16.01 -4.13 7.77
CA ASP A 81 15.80 -3.35 8.98
C ASP A 81 15.27 -4.24 10.14
N MET A 82 14.37 -5.18 9.84
CA MET A 82 13.88 -6.16 10.81
C MET A 82 14.98 -7.12 11.31
N LYS A 83 15.84 -7.64 10.42
CA LYS A 83 16.96 -8.49 10.78
C LYS A 83 17.99 -7.73 11.64
N ALA A 84 18.35 -6.52 11.24
CA ALA A 84 19.27 -5.67 12.01
C ALA A 84 18.71 -5.40 13.41
N THR A 85 17.42 -5.11 13.53
CA THR A 85 16.75 -4.90 14.81
C THR A 85 16.72 -6.18 15.65
N ALA A 86 16.44 -7.34 15.06
CA ALA A 86 16.46 -8.63 15.74
C ALA A 86 17.86 -8.92 16.34
N SER A 87 18.92 -8.58 15.63
CA SER A 87 20.30 -8.70 16.13
C SER A 87 20.56 -7.81 17.35
N LEU A 88 20.03 -6.58 17.40
CA LEU A 88 20.13 -5.69 18.56
C LEU A 88 19.40 -6.24 19.81
N PHE A 89 18.35 -7.03 19.58
CA PHE A 89 17.60 -7.72 20.63
C PHE A 89 18.20 -9.09 20.99
N HIS A 90 19.29 -9.51 20.33
CA HIS A 90 19.88 -10.85 20.46
C HIS A 90 18.87 -11.97 20.23
N THR A 91 17.99 -11.79 19.23
CA THR A 91 16.92 -12.73 18.89
C THR A 91 17.12 -13.30 17.50
N ARG A 92 16.26 -14.26 17.12
CA ARG A 92 16.23 -14.86 15.78
C ARG A 92 15.96 -13.79 14.71
N GLU A 93 16.53 -13.95 13.53
CA GLU A 93 16.37 -13.03 12.39
C GLU A 93 14.92 -12.77 12.00
N ASP A 94 14.03 -13.76 12.18
CA ASP A 94 12.61 -13.69 11.86
C ASP A 94 11.71 -13.14 13.00
N ALA A 95 12.29 -12.84 14.17
CA ALA A 95 11.54 -12.45 15.36
C ALA A 95 10.63 -11.21 15.13
N PHE A 96 11.16 -10.19 14.46
CA PHE A 96 10.40 -8.99 14.15
C PHE A 96 9.38 -9.19 13.03
N ALA A 97 9.62 -10.12 12.10
CA ALA A 97 8.62 -10.52 11.12
C ALA A 97 7.44 -11.23 11.78
N LEU A 98 7.70 -12.16 12.72
CA LEU A 98 6.65 -12.82 13.50
C LEU A 98 5.86 -11.81 14.36
N LEU A 99 6.53 -10.84 14.95
CA LEU A 99 5.88 -9.77 15.73
C LEU A 99 4.96 -8.90 14.85
N TYR A 100 5.38 -8.62 13.61
CA TYR A 100 4.54 -7.94 12.64
C TYR A 100 3.32 -8.76 12.26
N LEU A 101 3.49 -10.05 11.95
CA LEU A 101 2.39 -10.95 11.60
C LEU A 101 1.35 -11.05 12.71
N GLN A 102 1.78 -11.16 13.96
CA GLN A 102 0.87 -11.14 15.09
C GLN A 102 0.01 -9.87 15.12
N ARG A 103 0.64 -8.72 14.91
CA ARG A 103 -0.08 -7.43 14.87
C ARG A 103 -1.08 -7.35 13.71
N ALA A 104 -0.75 -7.91 12.55
CA ALA A 104 -1.61 -7.91 11.37
C ALA A 104 -2.85 -8.80 11.52
N ARG A 105 -2.75 -9.91 12.28
CA ARG A 105 -3.84 -10.90 12.51
C ARG A 105 -4.93 -10.43 13.48
N GLY A 106 -4.73 -9.31 14.18
CA GLY A 106 -5.69 -8.77 15.15
C GLY A 106 -5.71 -9.51 16.49
N TYR A 107 -6.31 -8.87 17.50
CA TYR A 107 -6.17 -9.27 18.93
C TYR A 107 -7.02 -10.45 19.40
N ARG A 108 -7.82 -11.11 18.57
CA ARG A 108 -8.88 -12.03 19.06
C ARG A 108 -8.83 -13.47 18.53
N GLY A 109 -7.89 -13.84 17.69
CA GLY A 109 -7.81 -15.18 17.09
C GLY A 109 -6.93 -16.16 17.88
N GLU A 110 -7.12 -17.46 17.67
CA GLU A 110 -6.24 -18.51 18.21
C GLU A 110 -4.81 -18.34 17.71
N GLU A 111 -4.64 -17.95 16.45
CA GLU A 111 -3.33 -17.64 15.86
C GLU A 111 -2.62 -16.51 16.61
N TYR A 112 -3.34 -15.47 17.02
CA TYR A 112 -2.76 -14.40 17.83
C TYR A 112 -2.21 -14.92 19.14
N ARG A 113 -2.98 -15.76 19.85
CA ARG A 113 -2.56 -16.33 21.14
C ARG A 113 -1.37 -17.27 20.99
N PHE A 114 -1.34 -18.05 19.91
CA PHE A 114 -0.20 -18.90 19.61
C PHE A 114 1.07 -18.08 19.35
N LEU A 115 0.97 -17.05 18.49
CA LEU A 115 2.07 -16.14 18.22
C LEU A 115 2.49 -15.36 19.45
N GLU A 116 1.56 -14.96 20.32
CA GLU A 116 1.85 -14.28 21.59
C GLU A 116 2.75 -15.14 22.48
N LYS A 117 2.39 -16.41 22.67
CA LYS A 117 3.22 -17.35 23.46
C LYS A 117 4.60 -17.54 22.85
N LYS A 118 4.67 -17.68 21.51
CA LYS A 118 5.94 -17.85 20.78
C LYS A 118 6.81 -16.60 20.90
N LEU A 119 6.22 -15.42 20.78
CA LEU A 119 6.93 -14.14 20.91
C LEU A 119 7.40 -13.89 22.34
N TYR A 120 6.58 -14.24 23.33
CA TYR A 120 7.02 -14.17 24.73
C TYR A 120 8.22 -15.08 25.01
N HIS A 121 8.25 -16.27 24.41
CA HIS A 121 9.40 -17.17 24.51
C HIS A 121 10.66 -16.59 23.83
N ILE A 122 10.50 -15.82 22.75
CA ILE A 122 11.63 -15.21 22.00
C ILE A 122 12.14 -13.96 22.71
N PHE A 123 11.26 -13.05 23.13
CA PHE A 123 11.60 -11.73 23.65
C PHE A 123 11.59 -11.63 25.18
N GLY A 124 10.91 -12.54 25.87
CA GLY A 124 10.71 -12.50 27.32
C GLY A 124 10.05 -11.17 27.75
N GLU A 125 10.57 -10.60 28.79
CA GLU A 125 10.12 -9.30 29.35
C GLU A 125 10.36 -8.10 28.41
N ARG A 126 11.21 -8.26 27.40
CA ARG A 126 11.48 -7.20 26.40
C ARG A 126 10.44 -7.15 25.27
N LEU A 127 9.41 -8.00 25.29
CA LEU A 127 8.37 -8.00 24.26
C LEU A 127 7.65 -6.64 24.11
N PRO A 128 7.32 -5.90 25.18
CA PRO A 128 6.75 -4.54 25.04
C PRO A 128 7.69 -3.56 24.33
N GLU A 129 9.00 -3.59 24.66
CA GLU A 129 10.02 -2.78 24.01
C GLU A 129 10.13 -3.11 22.51
N ALA A 130 10.14 -4.40 22.16
CA ALA A 130 10.16 -4.85 20.77
C ALA A 130 8.94 -4.36 19.99
N ARG A 131 7.76 -4.32 20.60
CA ARG A 131 6.53 -3.79 20.00
C ARG A 131 6.62 -2.30 19.69
N GLU A 132 7.15 -1.50 20.61
CA GLU A 132 7.35 -0.06 20.38
C GLU A 132 8.42 0.17 19.30
N THR A 133 9.51 -0.58 19.32
CA THR A 133 10.53 -0.53 18.28
C THR A 133 9.94 -0.86 16.91
N LEU A 134 9.13 -1.92 16.81
CA LEU A 134 8.44 -2.26 15.57
C LEU A 134 7.53 -1.11 15.08
N LYS A 135 6.79 -0.46 15.97
CA LYS A 135 5.94 0.69 15.60
C LYS A 135 6.76 1.84 15.01
N GLY A 136 7.96 2.07 15.55
CA GLY A 136 8.89 3.10 15.07
C GLY A 136 9.45 2.84 13.67
N MET A 137 9.52 1.58 13.24
CA MET A 137 10.04 1.22 11.92
C MET A 137 9.10 1.62 10.77
N PHE A 138 7.77 1.52 10.96
CA PHE A 138 6.80 1.71 9.88
C PHE A 138 6.66 3.12 9.31
N PRO A 139 6.83 4.23 10.08
CA PRO A 139 6.75 5.58 9.52
C PRO A 139 7.75 5.85 8.40
N HIS A 140 8.85 5.09 8.36
CA HIS A 140 9.92 5.23 7.38
C HIS A 140 9.74 4.32 6.14
N ILE A 141 8.76 3.42 6.18
CA ILE A 141 8.46 2.51 5.07
C ILE A 141 7.35 3.11 4.22
N TYR A 142 7.72 3.69 3.10
CA TYR A 142 6.77 4.14 2.09
C TYR A 142 6.33 2.94 1.25
N ARG A 143 5.08 2.52 1.41
CA ARG A 143 4.45 1.61 0.43
C ARG A 143 4.08 2.45 -0.78
N ALA A 144 4.49 2.02 -1.97
CA ALA A 144 4.13 2.68 -3.22
C ALA A 144 2.60 2.82 -3.40
N SER A 145 1.83 1.83 -2.91
CA SER A 145 0.37 1.82 -2.96
C SER A 145 -0.31 2.86 -2.05
N SER A 146 0.31 3.26 -0.94
CA SER A 146 -0.33 4.17 0.03
C SER A 146 -0.60 5.59 -0.50
N PRO A 147 0.31 6.23 -1.27
CA PRO A 147 0.00 7.47 -1.97
C PRO A 147 -1.07 7.28 -3.06
N ASP A 148 -0.99 6.17 -3.81
CA ASP A 148 -1.92 5.86 -4.90
C ASP A 148 -3.33 5.57 -4.37
N GLU A 149 -3.47 4.83 -3.26
CA GLU A 149 -4.76 4.60 -2.58
C GLU A 149 -5.40 5.90 -2.10
N ASN A 150 -4.62 6.83 -1.57
CA ASN A 150 -5.11 8.13 -1.14
C ASN A 150 -5.59 8.97 -2.34
N VAL A 151 -4.84 8.96 -3.46
CA VAL A 151 -5.24 9.62 -4.70
C VAL A 151 -6.47 8.95 -5.30
N ASN A 152 -6.50 7.62 -5.37
CA ASN A 152 -7.63 6.85 -5.88
C ASN A 152 -8.89 7.02 -5.02
N GLY A 153 -8.77 7.07 -3.69
CA GLY A 153 -9.89 7.36 -2.80
C GLY A 153 -10.52 8.72 -3.09
N ARG A 154 -9.71 9.74 -3.32
CA ARG A 154 -10.19 11.10 -3.68
C ARG A 154 -10.76 11.15 -5.10
N LEU A 155 -10.12 10.45 -6.06
CA LEU A 155 -10.61 10.33 -7.43
C LEU A 155 -11.97 9.63 -7.49
N ARG A 156 -12.20 8.57 -6.71
CA ARG A 156 -13.50 7.88 -6.66
C ARG A 156 -14.63 8.81 -6.25
N VAL A 157 -14.43 9.64 -5.23
CA VAL A 157 -15.43 10.63 -4.81
C VAL A 157 -15.72 11.61 -5.93
N PHE A 158 -14.68 12.08 -6.64
CA PHE A 158 -14.83 13.02 -7.76
C PHE A 158 -15.51 12.35 -8.97
N MET A 159 -15.17 11.10 -9.29
CA MET A 159 -15.78 10.35 -10.39
C MET A 159 -17.22 9.96 -10.11
N ASN A 160 -17.55 9.60 -8.86
CA ASN A 160 -18.91 9.24 -8.47
C ASN A 160 -19.87 10.46 -8.45
N ALA A 161 -19.34 11.65 -8.20
CA ALA A 161 -20.13 12.90 -8.23
C ALA A 161 -20.47 13.35 -9.66
N ARG A 162 -19.83 12.78 -10.70
CA ARG A 162 -20.04 13.16 -12.10
C ARG A 162 -20.16 11.91 -12.97
N ARG A 163 -21.15 11.87 -13.83
CA ARG A 163 -21.41 10.78 -14.78
C ARG A 163 -20.38 10.74 -15.94
N GLY A 164 -19.12 10.62 -15.61
CA GLY A 164 -18.01 10.59 -16.55
C GLY A 164 -17.09 11.82 -16.38
N VAL A 165 -15.79 11.55 -16.39
CA VAL A 165 -14.75 12.59 -16.32
C VAL A 165 -13.97 12.52 -17.62
N PRO A 166 -13.97 13.58 -18.45
CA PRO A 166 -13.13 13.63 -19.64
C PRO A 166 -11.66 13.42 -19.32
N SER A 167 -10.93 12.73 -20.18
CA SER A 167 -9.52 12.37 -19.94
C SER A 167 -8.61 13.59 -19.69
N TRP A 168 -8.91 14.74 -20.29
CA TRP A 168 -8.14 15.99 -20.12
C TRP A 168 -8.27 16.57 -18.69
N GLN A 169 -9.28 16.20 -17.91
CA GLN A 169 -9.43 16.67 -16.52
C GLN A 169 -8.49 15.96 -15.54
N PHE A 170 -7.98 14.76 -15.87
CA PHE A 170 -7.09 14.02 -14.96
C PHE A 170 -5.77 14.76 -14.70
N PRO A 171 -5.07 15.30 -15.69
CA PRO A 171 -3.86 16.09 -15.45
C PRO A 171 -4.11 17.34 -14.59
N LEU A 172 -5.21 18.03 -14.81
CA LEU A 172 -5.60 19.19 -14.00
C LEU A 172 -5.89 18.79 -12.54
N TYR A 173 -6.58 17.69 -12.35
CA TYR A 173 -6.85 17.18 -11.01
C TYR A 173 -5.58 16.70 -10.29
N GLN A 174 -4.67 16.06 -11.01
CA GLN A 174 -3.37 15.68 -10.49
C GLN A 174 -2.56 16.92 -10.07
N MET A 175 -2.52 17.95 -10.92
CA MET A 175 -1.87 19.23 -10.61
C MET A 175 -2.50 19.85 -9.37
N PHE A 176 -3.83 19.92 -9.28
CA PHE A 176 -4.53 20.41 -8.10
C PHE A 176 -4.14 19.66 -6.83
N LEU A 177 -4.10 18.32 -6.86
CA LEU A 177 -3.72 17.51 -5.69
C LEU A 177 -2.27 17.74 -5.27
N ASN A 178 -1.36 17.91 -6.22
CA ASN A 178 0.05 18.17 -5.96
C ASN A 178 0.29 19.57 -5.38
N MET A 179 -0.51 20.56 -5.77
CA MET A 179 -0.40 21.95 -5.31
C MET A 179 -1.24 22.25 -4.06
N LYS A 180 -2.17 21.36 -3.69
CA LYS A 180 -3.02 21.57 -2.52
C LYS A 180 -2.23 21.45 -1.23
N LYS A 181 -2.19 22.54 -0.44
CA LYS A 181 -1.56 22.54 0.90
C LYS A 181 -2.38 21.73 1.89
N ALA A 182 -1.68 20.96 2.71
CA ALA A 182 -2.31 20.11 3.72
C ALA A 182 -2.82 20.97 4.90
N LYS A 183 -4.13 21.02 5.12
CA LYS A 183 -4.72 21.73 6.27
C LYS A 183 -4.57 20.97 7.59
N ARG A 184 -4.51 19.61 7.51
CA ARG A 184 -4.34 18.70 8.65
C ARG A 184 -3.45 17.55 8.24
N SER A 185 -2.55 17.14 9.11
CA SER A 185 -1.70 15.97 8.91
C SER A 185 -1.30 15.41 10.28
N ARG A 186 -1.08 14.09 10.35
CA ARG A 186 -0.44 13.45 11.51
C ARG A 186 1.02 13.85 11.66
N ARG A 187 1.65 14.35 10.61
CA ARG A 187 3.01 14.85 10.57
C ARG A 187 2.97 16.36 10.50
N ALA A 188 3.45 17.02 11.56
CA ALA A 188 3.41 18.48 11.69
C ALA A 188 4.08 19.21 10.52
N GLU A 189 5.20 18.66 10.01
CA GLU A 189 5.97 19.22 8.89
C GLU A 189 5.19 19.29 7.57
N ARG A 190 4.06 18.58 7.46
CA ARG A 190 3.21 18.60 6.27
C ARG A 190 2.12 19.66 6.30
N ILE A 191 1.83 20.20 7.48
CA ILE A 191 0.78 21.20 7.64
C ILE A 191 1.24 22.48 6.96
N GLY A 192 0.37 23.09 6.15
CA GLY A 192 0.67 24.31 5.40
C GLY A 192 1.50 24.10 4.13
N THR A 193 2.02 22.89 3.88
CA THR A 193 2.82 22.57 2.69
C THR A 193 2.07 21.69 1.70
N SER A 194 2.38 21.82 0.42
CA SER A 194 1.86 20.96 -0.65
C SER A 194 2.80 19.77 -0.91
N ALA A 195 2.34 18.78 -1.70
CA ALA A 195 3.19 17.71 -2.16
C ALA A 195 4.31 18.22 -3.08
N LEU A 196 3.99 19.19 -3.94
CA LEU A 196 4.94 19.81 -4.86
C LEU A 196 6.01 20.59 -4.12
N GLU A 197 5.65 21.42 -3.12
CA GLU A 197 6.62 22.16 -2.29
C GLU A 197 7.60 21.24 -1.57
N ARG A 198 7.11 20.11 -1.04
CA ARG A 198 7.99 19.14 -0.37
C ARG A 198 8.92 18.40 -1.32
N LEU A 199 8.49 18.19 -2.57
CA LEU A 199 9.30 17.52 -3.56
C LEU A 199 10.38 18.42 -4.14
N THR A 200 10.02 19.70 -4.42
CA THR A 200 10.91 20.66 -5.10
C THR A 200 11.73 21.53 -4.12
N GLY A 201 11.30 21.60 -2.85
CA GLY A 201 11.87 22.55 -1.87
C GLY A 201 11.51 24.02 -2.15
N GLN A 202 10.65 24.30 -3.14
CA GLN A 202 10.28 25.66 -3.56
C GLN A 202 8.80 25.91 -3.29
N SER A 203 8.47 27.12 -2.85
CA SER A 203 7.08 27.56 -2.75
C SER A 203 6.50 27.81 -4.14
N HIS A 204 5.22 27.60 -4.30
CA HIS A 204 4.49 27.85 -5.54
C HIS A 204 3.20 28.63 -5.29
N PRO A 205 2.67 29.34 -6.31
CA PRO A 205 1.36 30.00 -6.23
C PRO A 205 0.24 28.96 -5.94
N ASN A 206 -0.93 29.42 -5.54
CA ASN A 206 -2.06 28.50 -5.43
C ASN A 206 -2.46 27.96 -6.81
N PHE A 207 -3.22 26.86 -6.83
CA PHE A 207 -3.59 26.19 -8.08
C PHE A 207 -4.34 27.10 -9.06
N LEU A 208 -5.24 27.97 -8.56
CA LEU A 208 -6.03 28.86 -9.42
C LEU A 208 -5.14 29.97 -10.01
N ASP A 209 -4.25 30.54 -9.21
CA ASP A 209 -3.31 31.55 -9.69
C ASP A 209 -2.36 31.00 -10.76
N ALA A 210 -1.88 29.75 -10.53
CA ALA A 210 -1.03 29.06 -11.51
C ALA A 210 -1.80 28.75 -12.82
N LEU A 211 -3.07 28.37 -12.72
CA LEU A 211 -3.93 28.05 -13.87
C LEU A 211 -4.29 29.27 -14.69
N LEU A 212 -4.58 30.39 -14.01
CA LEU A 212 -5.02 31.64 -14.64
C LEU A 212 -3.85 32.54 -15.07
N GLY A 213 -2.62 32.17 -14.75
CA GLY A 213 -1.45 32.97 -15.07
C GLY A 213 -1.42 34.34 -14.38
N THR A 214 -2.19 34.50 -13.29
CA THR A 214 -2.23 35.77 -12.55
C THR A 214 -0.95 35.95 -11.75
N PRO A 215 -0.15 37.00 -12.01
CA PRO A 215 1.04 37.28 -11.22
C PRO A 215 0.63 37.65 -9.80
N ASN A 216 1.30 37.08 -8.79
CA ASN A 216 1.06 37.26 -7.35
C ASN A 216 1.30 38.68 -6.80
N TYR A 217 1.08 39.74 -7.60
CA TYR A 217 1.41 41.12 -7.20
C TYR A 217 0.32 41.84 -6.36
N ILE A 218 -0.82 41.19 -6.06
CA ILE A 218 -1.95 41.95 -5.45
C ILE A 218 -2.19 41.64 -3.97
N LEU A 219 -1.49 40.72 -3.32
CA LEU A 219 -1.79 40.35 -1.92
C LEU A 219 -0.66 40.60 -0.90
N SER A 220 0.33 41.42 -1.20
CA SER A 220 1.36 41.82 -0.23
C SER A 220 1.12 43.21 0.42
N SER A 221 -0.06 43.75 0.30
CA SER A 221 -0.41 45.03 0.95
C SER A 221 -1.81 44.98 1.58
N ARG A 222 -1.86 44.32 2.76
CA ARG A 222 -2.75 44.70 3.86
C ARG A 222 -2.36 44.01 5.15
#